data_e1e6ca7f2ed13a7797afa678b4c51d53
#
_entry.id   e1e6ca7f2ed13a7797afa678b4c51d53
#
_cell.length_a   1.000
_cell.length_b   1.000
_cell.length_c   1.000
_cell.angle_alpha   90.00
_cell.angle_beta   90.00
_cell.angle_gamma   90.00
#
_symmetry.space_group_name_H-M   'P 1'
#
loop_
_entity.id
_entity.type
_entity.pdbx_description
1 polymer ?
#
loop_
_entity_poly.entity_id
_entity_poly.type
_entity_poly.pdbx_seq_one_letter_code
_entity_poly.pdbx_strand_id
1 'polypeptide(L)'
;MLLTNCKLTAKKNLLKTIFRDGPEWVPNGMEKTVTIRAPVVERPSQSGPDAFRCSWDYEKDAEGGTYPVESLHPVSDISRWEAEISIPDVSSMDWFSIREQAENIDRKEFLVQGFVEMGLFERSWLLLGMENAIIAYIEHPDEMFSMIGAIADYKISLVRKFHEVTRMDVLWYGDDWGTQNNLFMSPETWRTIIKPHTKRIYDAAKELGIIINQHSCGKIEAVFADMVEMGADIWNPCQPCNDLAELKKQYGEKISFCGGIDSQFVLGRKGVTTAEVRTEVRLRINQMAKGGGYIASPSHGVPYDQKLIDAMNDEISNYGRKFYR
;
A
#
# COMPACT_ATOMS: atom_id res chain seq x y z
N MET A 1 -5.23 31.36 11.40
CA MET A 1 -6.35 31.57 12.35
C MET A 1 -7.60 30.81 11.88
N LEU A 2 -7.59 29.46 11.88
CA LEU A 2 -8.70 28.62 11.38
C LEU A 2 -8.88 27.31 12.20
N LEU A 3 -8.45 27.27 13.47
CA LEU A 3 -8.50 26.07 14.32
C LEU A 3 -9.60 26.05 15.37
N THR A 4 -10.53 26.98 15.37
CA THR A 4 -11.36 27.26 16.55
C THR A 4 -12.68 26.47 16.67
N ASN A 5 -13.02 25.56 15.72
CA ASN A 5 -14.28 24.80 15.80
C ASN A 5 -14.21 23.29 15.55
N CYS A 6 -13.03 22.70 15.41
CA CYS A 6 -12.91 21.23 15.32
C CYS A 6 -12.79 20.66 16.74
N LYS A 7 -13.67 19.72 17.10
CA LYS A 7 -13.66 19.02 18.40
C LYS A 7 -12.67 17.86 18.42
N LEU A 8 -12.32 17.31 17.25
CA LEU A 8 -11.43 16.17 17.11
C LEU A 8 -9.96 16.60 16.95
N THR A 9 -9.04 15.81 17.50
CA THR A 9 -7.62 15.86 17.10
C THR A 9 -7.46 15.23 15.71
N ALA A 10 -6.39 15.57 15.00
CA ALA A 10 -6.17 15.01 13.66
C ALA A 10 -6.05 13.47 13.69
N LYS A 11 -5.37 12.89 14.68
CA LYS A 11 -5.34 11.44 14.90
C LYS A 11 -6.74 10.83 15.07
N LYS A 12 -7.57 11.43 15.92
CA LYS A 12 -8.94 10.95 16.12
C LYS A 12 -9.80 11.10 14.87
N ASN A 13 -9.63 12.21 14.14
CA ASN A 13 -10.34 12.40 12.88
C ASN A 13 -9.93 11.39 11.82
N LEU A 14 -8.62 11.06 11.72
CA LEU A 14 -8.13 10.02 10.81
C LEU A 14 -8.77 8.65 11.15
N LEU A 15 -8.77 8.25 12.42
CA LEU A 15 -9.42 7.00 12.86
C LEU A 15 -10.92 7.00 12.55
N LYS A 16 -11.62 8.10 12.82
CA LYS A 16 -13.04 8.24 12.47
C LYS A 16 -13.27 8.19 10.95
N THR A 17 -12.33 8.70 10.17
CA THR A 17 -12.37 8.56 8.70
C THR A 17 -12.21 7.10 8.30
N ILE A 18 -11.18 6.41 8.81
CA ILE A 18 -10.90 5.01 8.50
C ILE A 18 -12.12 4.13 8.85
N PHE A 19 -12.74 4.36 9.99
CA PHE A 19 -13.91 3.57 10.45
C PHE A 19 -15.26 4.15 10.05
N ARG A 20 -15.29 5.27 9.29
CA ARG A 20 -16.54 5.93 8.81
C ARG A 20 -17.48 6.36 9.96
N ASP A 21 -16.89 6.68 11.12
CA ASP A 21 -17.58 7.04 12.36
C ASP A 21 -17.67 8.57 12.54
N GLY A 22 -18.21 9.27 11.56
CA GLY A 22 -18.45 10.70 11.60
C GLY A 22 -17.19 11.56 11.72
N PRO A 23 -16.29 11.56 10.72
CA PRO A 23 -15.17 12.50 10.66
C PRO A 23 -15.64 13.94 10.51
N GLU A 24 -14.87 14.89 11.02
CA GLU A 24 -15.18 16.33 10.92
C GLU A 24 -14.60 16.99 9.67
N TRP A 25 -13.59 16.38 9.04
CA TRP A 25 -12.98 16.83 7.80
C TRP A 25 -12.34 15.68 7.02
N VAL A 26 -12.07 15.91 5.73
CA VAL A 26 -11.31 14.98 4.88
C VAL A 26 -9.83 15.10 5.22
N PRO A 27 -9.16 14.02 5.70
CA PRO A 27 -7.73 14.04 6.00
C PRO A 27 -6.88 14.26 4.75
N ASN A 28 -5.71 14.89 4.94
CA ASN A 28 -4.67 15.03 3.93
C ASN A 28 -3.64 13.90 4.09
N GLY A 29 -3.79 12.86 3.30
CA GLY A 29 -2.99 11.64 3.46
C GLY A 29 -3.20 10.99 4.83
N MET A 30 -2.31 10.06 5.15
CA MET A 30 -2.26 9.42 6.47
C MET A 30 -1.66 10.37 7.52
N GLU A 31 -2.27 11.57 7.65
CA GLU A 31 -1.82 12.57 8.62
C GLU A 31 -1.77 12.00 10.04
N LYS A 32 -0.80 12.45 10.83
CA LYS A 32 -0.58 11.92 12.19
C LYS A 32 -0.27 10.41 12.22
N THR A 33 0.40 9.92 11.19
CA THR A 33 0.94 8.57 11.14
C THR A 33 2.46 8.64 10.97
N VAL A 34 3.19 7.89 11.78
CA VAL A 34 4.65 7.70 11.63
C VAL A 34 4.87 6.31 11.07
N THR A 35 5.56 6.24 9.94
CA THR A 35 5.88 4.97 9.29
C THR A 35 7.24 4.46 9.75
N ILE A 36 7.28 3.23 10.21
CA ILE A 36 8.50 2.48 10.53
C ILE A 36 8.64 1.38 9.48
N ARG A 37 9.86 1.16 8.97
CA ARG A 37 10.19 0.05 8.09
C ARG A 37 10.73 -1.12 8.92
N ALA A 38 10.37 -2.35 8.52
CA ALA A 38 10.96 -3.55 9.12
C ALA A 38 12.48 -3.57 8.86
N PRO A 39 13.26 -4.20 9.75
CA PRO A 39 14.72 -4.26 9.62
C PRO A 39 15.16 -5.32 8.58
N VAL A 40 14.54 -5.28 7.43
CA VAL A 40 14.80 -6.16 6.29
C VAL A 40 14.80 -5.34 5.01
N VAL A 41 15.78 -5.56 4.16
CA VAL A 41 15.88 -4.88 2.87
C VAL A 41 15.16 -5.71 1.83
N GLU A 42 13.88 -5.42 1.59
CA GLU A 42 13.10 -6.08 0.52
C GLU A 42 13.17 -5.32 -0.82
N ARG A 43 13.52 -4.04 -0.76
CA ARG A 43 13.89 -3.21 -1.91
C ARG A 43 15.07 -2.33 -1.51
N PRO A 44 16.29 -2.60 -2.01
CA PRO A 44 17.46 -1.77 -1.70
C PRO A 44 17.34 -0.37 -2.32
N SER A 45 17.95 0.62 -1.70
CA SER A 45 18.01 2.00 -2.20
C SER A 45 19.17 2.26 -3.17
N GLN A 46 20.03 1.28 -3.37
CA GLN A 46 21.19 1.29 -4.27
C GLN A 46 21.28 -0.07 -4.97
N SER A 47 22.10 -0.16 -6.02
CA SER A 47 22.39 -1.45 -6.68
C SER A 47 22.90 -2.48 -5.69
N GLY A 48 22.38 -3.70 -5.78
CA GLY A 48 22.77 -4.82 -4.93
C GLY A 48 21.61 -5.79 -4.70
N PRO A 49 21.84 -6.90 -3.97
CA PRO A 49 20.79 -7.87 -3.67
C PRO A 49 19.87 -7.39 -2.56
N ASP A 50 18.60 -7.79 -2.64
CA ASP A 50 17.68 -7.71 -1.50
C ASP A 50 17.86 -8.91 -0.54
N ALA A 51 17.05 -8.96 0.51
CA ALA A 51 17.11 -10.01 1.52
C ALA A 51 16.74 -11.41 0.98
N PHE A 52 16.04 -11.50 -0.14
CA PHE A 52 15.74 -12.75 -0.86
C PHE A 52 16.77 -13.07 -1.93
N ARG A 53 17.85 -12.28 -2.06
CA ARG A 53 18.91 -12.36 -3.07
C ARG A 53 18.46 -11.98 -4.49
N CYS A 54 17.30 -11.35 -4.66
CA CYS A 54 16.96 -10.74 -5.93
C CYS A 54 17.89 -9.57 -6.22
N SER A 55 18.42 -9.50 -7.43
CA SER A 55 19.35 -8.45 -7.82
C SER A 55 18.62 -7.19 -8.25
N TRP A 56 19.08 -6.05 -7.76
CA TRP A 56 18.55 -4.74 -8.09
C TRP A 56 19.65 -3.85 -8.66
N ASP A 57 19.25 -2.98 -9.57
CA ASP A 57 20.13 -1.94 -10.09
C ASP A 57 19.54 -0.55 -9.84
N TYR A 58 20.40 0.46 -9.89
CA TYR A 58 20.03 1.86 -9.64
C TYR A 58 20.60 2.73 -10.76
N GLU A 59 19.75 3.48 -11.43
CA GLU A 59 20.14 4.48 -12.38
C GLU A 59 19.85 5.87 -11.82
N LYS A 60 20.89 6.70 -11.73
CA LYS A 60 20.83 8.01 -11.07
C LYS A 60 19.75 8.93 -11.65
N ASP A 61 19.49 8.82 -12.94
CA ASP A 61 18.53 9.66 -13.67
C ASP A 61 17.15 8.98 -13.81
N ALA A 62 16.97 7.78 -13.23
CA ALA A 62 15.69 7.10 -13.20
C ALA A 62 14.83 7.63 -12.04
N GLU A 63 13.70 8.24 -12.38
CA GLU A 63 12.77 8.83 -11.40
C GLU A 63 12.11 7.80 -10.46
N GLY A 64 12.31 6.52 -10.66
CA GLY A 64 11.71 5.43 -9.90
C GLY A 64 12.58 4.81 -8.80
N GLY A 65 13.84 5.19 -8.67
CA GLY A 65 14.78 4.55 -7.74
C GLY A 65 15.36 3.24 -8.28
N THR A 66 15.52 2.23 -7.43
CA THR A 66 16.04 0.92 -7.84
C THR A 66 15.01 0.10 -8.62
N TYR A 67 15.48 -0.71 -9.54
CA TYR A 67 14.69 -1.64 -10.34
C TYR A 67 15.33 -3.04 -10.35
N PRO A 68 14.54 -4.11 -10.47
CA PRO A 68 15.07 -5.47 -10.49
C PRO A 68 15.82 -5.76 -11.79
N VAL A 69 16.90 -6.54 -11.70
CA VAL A 69 17.70 -6.96 -12.85
C VAL A 69 17.05 -8.21 -13.47
N GLU A 70 16.45 -8.06 -14.63
CA GLU A 70 15.65 -9.11 -15.30
C GLU A 70 16.40 -10.41 -15.64
N SER A 71 17.73 -10.39 -15.71
CA SER A 71 18.52 -11.57 -16.08
C SER A 71 19.04 -12.39 -14.89
N LEU A 72 18.79 -11.95 -13.67
CA LEU A 72 19.37 -12.53 -12.45
C LEU A 72 18.28 -12.81 -11.43
N HIS A 73 17.63 -13.96 -11.54
CA HIS A 73 16.60 -14.42 -10.61
C HIS A 73 17.10 -15.55 -9.71
N PRO A 74 16.79 -15.52 -8.41
CA PRO A 74 17.21 -16.57 -7.46
C PRO A 74 16.64 -17.94 -7.78
N VAL A 75 15.40 -18.01 -8.28
CA VAL A 75 14.71 -19.27 -8.64
C VAL A 75 14.74 -19.41 -10.17
N SER A 76 15.50 -20.38 -10.63
CA SER A 76 15.68 -20.66 -12.06
C SER A 76 14.65 -21.66 -12.61
N ASP A 77 14.10 -22.50 -11.74
CA ASP A 77 13.12 -23.52 -12.06
C ASP A 77 12.12 -23.66 -10.90
N ILE A 78 10.85 -23.38 -11.18
CA ILE A 78 9.80 -23.41 -10.16
C ILE A 78 9.65 -24.79 -9.50
N SER A 79 9.95 -25.87 -10.20
CA SER A 79 9.91 -27.23 -9.63
C SER A 79 10.98 -27.47 -8.56
N ARG A 80 11.98 -26.60 -8.48
CA ARG A 80 13.11 -26.65 -7.53
C ARG A 80 13.13 -25.50 -6.55
N TRP A 81 12.06 -24.72 -6.50
CA TRP A 81 12.00 -23.48 -5.71
C TRP A 81 12.44 -23.64 -4.26
N GLU A 82 12.13 -24.78 -3.60
CA GLU A 82 12.50 -25.04 -2.20
C GLU A 82 14.03 -25.05 -1.98
N ALA A 83 14.77 -25.53 -2.97
CA ALA A 83 16.23 -25.60 -2.91
C ALA A 83 16.91 -24.27 -3.33
N GLU A 84 16.21 -23.44 -4.09
CA GLU A 84 16.77 -22.23 -4.69
C GLU A 84 16.38 -20.93 -3.95
N ILE A 85 15.23 -20.92 -3.26
CA ILE A 85 14.77 -19.74 -2.52
C ILE A 85 15.59 -19.50 -1.24
N SER A 86 15.87 -18.24 -0.95
CA SER A 86 16.45 -17.81 0.32
C SER A 86 15.46 -16.94 1.07
N ILE A 87 14.74 -17.51 2.04
CA ILE A 87 13.79 -16.78 2.88
C ILE A 87 14.54 -16.19 4.08
N PRO A 88 14.41 -14.87 4.35
CA PRO A 88 15.10 -14.24 5.49
C PRO A 88 14.60 -14.76 6.83
N ASP A 89 15.51 -14.97 7.77
CA ASP A 89 15.15 -15.35 9.14
C ASP A 89 14.78 -14.10 9.96
N VAL A 90 13.51 -13.96 10.28
CA VAL A 90 12.96 -12.86 11.07
C VAL A 90 13.58 -12.76 12.46
N SER A 91 14.00 -13.88 13.04
CA SER A 91 14.59 -13.92 14.39
C SER A 91 15.99 -13.31 14.44
N SER A 92 16.72 -13.35 13.33
CA SER A 92 18.10 -12.85 13.21
C SER A 92 18.20 -11.34 12.88
N MET A 93 17.07 -10.66 12.65
CA MET A 93 17.05 -9.24 12.28
C MET A 93 17.36 -8.32 13.47
N ASP A 94 17.89 -7.12 13.19
CA ASP A 94 18.10 -6.09 14.22
C ASP A 94 16.80 -5.39 14.61
N TRP A 95 16.11 -5.96 15.58
CA TRP A 95 14.90 -5.39 16.16
C TRP A 95 15.15 -4.33 17.24
N PHE A 96 16.40 -4.15 17.67
CA PHE A 96 16.71 -3.17 18.71
C PHE A 96 16.51 -1.73 18.21
N SER A 97 17.08 -1.39 17.07
CA SER A 97 16.94 -0.06 16.46
C SER A 97 15.47 0.28 16.12
N ILE A 98 14.69 -0.73 15.72
CA ILE A 98 13.26 -0.58 15.42
C ILE A 98 12.46 -0.29 16.70
N ARG A 99 12.81 -0.93 17.82
CA ARG A 99 12.20 -0.67 19.12
C ARG A 99 12.47 0.76 19.57
N GLU A 100 13.71 1.22 19.52
CA GLU A 100 14.05 2.60 19.87
C GLU A 100 13.27 3.64 19.05
N GLN A 101 13.14 3.40 17.74
CA GLN A 101 12.32 4.27 16.89
C GLN A 101 10.85 4.32 17.37
N ALA A 102 10.28 3.17 17.68
CA ALA A 102 8.88 3.09 18.11
C ALA A 102 8.64 3.73 19.48
N GLU A 103 9.56 3.56 20.42
CA GLU A 103 9.50 4.12 21.79
C GLU A 103 9.59 5.65 21.79
N ASN A 104 10.24 6.26 20.80
CA ASN A 104 10.35 7.70 20.64
C ASN A 104 9.11 8.37 20.03
N ILE A 105 8.09 7.61 19.61
CA ILE A 105 6.88 8.16 19.02
C ILE A 105 5.86 8.53 20.09
N ASP A 106 5.40 9.78 20.10
CA ASP A 106 4.27 10.19 20.95
C ASP A 106 2.97 9.54 20.46
N ARG A 107 2.61 8.44 21.11
CA ARG A 107 1.42 7.64 20.81
C ARG A 107 0.11 8.38 21.10
N LYS A 108 0.11 9.49 21.79
CA LYS A 108 -1.09 10.33 21.98
C LYS A 108 -1.41 11.11 20.70
N GLU A 109 -0.38 11.55 19.99
CA GLU A 109 -0.50 12.37 18.78
C GLU A 109 -0.45 11.55 17.49
N PHE A 110 0.27 10.40 17.47
CA PHE A 110 0.55 9.66 16.24
C PHE A 110 0.07 8.22 16.30
N LEU A 111 -0.33 7.69 15.13
CA LEU A 111 -0.41 6.26 14.84
C LEU A 111 0.96 5.78 14.40
N VAL A 112 1.27 4.53 14.67
CA VAL A 112 2.45 3.86 14.13
C VAL A 112 2.01 2.93 12.99
N GLN A 113 2.58 3.14 11.80
CA GLN A 113 2.38 2.30 10.63
C GLN A 113 3.63 1.46 10.38
N GLY A 114 3.49 0.14 10.45
CA GLY A 114 4.52 -0.78 9.97
C GLY A 114 4.45 -0.88 8.45
N PHE A 115 5.59 -0.73 7.78
CA PHE A 115 5.68 -0.79 6.33
C PHE A 115 6.27 -2.14 5.90
N VAL A 116 5.47 -2.92 5.17
CA VAL A 116 5.85 -4.23 4.62
C VAL A 116 5.53 -4.22 3.13
N GLU A 117 6.56 -4.19 2.32
CA GLU A 117 6.47 -4.14 0.85
C GLU A 117 6.82 -5.48 0.20
N MET A 118 6.77 -5.55 -1.11
CA MET A 118 7.02 -6.75 -1.91
C MET A 118 6.16 -7.91 -1.44
N GLY A 119 4.86 -7.77 -1.65
CA GLY A 119 3.87 -8.77 -1.28
C GLY A 119 4.01 -10.09 -2.03
N LEU A 120 3.01 -10.90 -2.02
CA LEU A 120 3.12 -12.28 -2.51
C LEU A 120 3.32 -12.34 -4.02
N PHE A 121 2.53 -11.58 -4.77
CA PHE A 121 2.67 -11.50 -6.22
C PHE A 121 4.00 -10.84 -6.61
N GLU A 122 4.30 -9.67 -6.03
CA GLU A 122 5.55 -8.96 -6.33
C GLU A 122 6.78 -9.81 -5.99
N ARG A 123 6.80 -10.46 -4.83
CA ARG A 123 7.93 -11.33 -4.45
C ARG A 123 8.07 -12.52 -5.37
N SER A 124 6.98 -13.10 -5.86
CA SER A 124 7.03 -14.26 -6.74
C SER A 124 7.72 -13.95 -8.09
N TRP A 125 7.36 -12.83 -8.72
CA TRP A 125 8.00 -12.46 -9.97
C TRP A 125 9.41 -11.88 -9.79
N LEU A 126 9.75 -11.30 -8.65
CA LEU A 126 11.13 -10.94 -8.32
C LEU A 126 12.03 -12.18 -8.22
N LEU A 127 11.49 -13.29 -7.71
CA LEU A 127 12.22 -14.55 -7.57
C LEU A 127 12.41 -15.30 -8.91
N LEU A 128 11.42 -15.28 -9.78
CA LEU A 128 11.37 -16.08 -11.02
C LEU A 128 11.66 -15.28 -12.30
N GLY A 129 11.55 -13.95 -12.24
CA GLY A 129 11.35 -13.10 -13.42
C GLY A 129 9.87 -13.00 -13.79
N MET A 130 9.46 -11.85 -14.33
CA MET A 130 8.05 -11.57 -14.62
C MET A 130 7.45 -12.60 -15.60
N GLU A 131 8.14 -12.87 -16.71
CA GLU A 131 7.66 -13.79 -17.73
C GLU A 131 7.52 -15.22 -17.18
N ASN A 132 8.56 -15.74 -16.52
CA ASN A 132 8.56 -17.09 -15.95
C ASN A 132 7.50 -17.21 -14.83
N ALA A 133 7.31 -16.19 -14.01
CA ALA A 133 6.29 -16.19 -12.98
C ALA A 133 4.89 -16.29 -13.58
N ILE A 134 4.57 -15.50 -14.62
CA ILE A 134 3.25 -15.56 -15.29
C ILE A 134 3.01 -16.93 -15.93
N ILE A 135 4.03 -17.52 -16.55
CA ILE A 135 3.94 -18.89 -17.10
C ILE A 135 3.70 -19.89 -15.97
N ALA A 136 4.48 -19.80 -14.88
CA ALA A 136 4.37 -20.71 -13.75
C ALA A 136 3.01 -20.66 -13.05
N TYR A 137 2.36 -19.50 -12.97
CA TYR A 137 0.99 -19.37 -12.46
C TYR A 137 -0.02 -20.21 -13.26
N ILE A 138 0.26 -20.50 -14.54
CA ILE A 138 -0.63 -21.25 -15.44
C ILE A 138 -0.22 -22.72 -15.51
N GLU A 139 1.07 -23.00 -15.69
CA GLU A 139 1.60 -24.33 -15.98
C GLU A 139 1.98 -25.12 -14.72
N HIS A 140 2.31 -24.41 -13.62
CA HIS A 140 2.78 -24.97 -12.36
C HIS A 140 2.03 -24.38 -11.14
N PRO A 141 0.68 -24.41 -11.12
CA PRO A 141 -0.10 -23.71 -10.09
C PRO A 141 0.14 -24.27 -8.68
N ASP A 142 0.41 -25.58 -8.54
CA ASP A 142 0.64 -26.21 -7.24
C ASP A 142 1.98 -25.78 -6.63
N GLU A 143 3.04 -25.73 -7.43
CA GLU A 143 4.36 -25.25 -7.01
C GLU A 143 4.29 -23.75 -6.68
N MET A 144 3.61 -22.95 -7.49
CA MET A 144 3.38 -21.52 -7.21
C MET A 144 2.60 -21.32 -5.91
N PHE A 145 1.54 -22.08 -5.70
CA PHE A 145 0.78 -22.04 -4.45
C PHE A 145 1.66 -22.36 -3.24
N SER A 146 2.49 -23.40 -3.33
CA SER A 146 3.41 -23.82 -2.26
C SER A 146 4.48 -22.77 -1.98
N MET A 147 5.14 -22.22 -3.00
CA MET A 147 6.16 -21.18 -2.87
C MET A 147 5.57 -19.91 -2.24
N ILE A 148 4.41 -19.46 -2.73
CA ILE A 148 3.70 -18.29 -2.18
C ILE A 148 3.26 -18.55 -0.73
N GLY A 149 2.90 -19.78 -0.41
CA GLY A 149 2.60 -20.21 0.96
C GLY A 149 3.80 -20.02 1.92
N ALA A 150 4.98 -20.41 1.49
CA ALA A 150 6.22 -20.21 2.28
C ALA A 150 6.57 -18.73 2.45
N ILE A 151 6.38 -17.91 1.40
CA ILE A 151 6.55 -16.46 1.49
C ILE A 151 5.53 -15.85 2.46
N ALA A 152 4.28 -16.33 2.45
CA ALA A 152 3.25 -15.87 3.38
C ALA A 152 3.59 -16.22 4.84
N ASP A 153 4.14 -17.39 5.11
CA ASP A 153 4.60 -17.80 6.46
C ASP A 153 5.69 -16.84 6.97
N TYR A 154 6.61 -16.48 6.11
CA TYR A 154 7.61 -15.44 6.41
C TYR A 154 6.95 -14.09 6.71
N LYS A 155 6.02 -13.61 5.86
CA LYS A 155 5.34 -12.33 6.07
C LYS A 155 4.51 -12.33 7.37
N ILE A 156 3.85 -13.42 7.71
CA ILE A 156 3.13 -13.58 8.97
C ILE A 156 4.09 -13.47 10.17
N SER A 157 5.21 -14.17 10.11
CA SER A 157 6.26 -14.10 11.15
C SER A 157 6.81 -12.68 11.30
N LEU A 158 7.06 -12.01 10.16
CA LEU A 158 7.52 -10.61 10.12
C LEU A 158 6.48 -9.67 10.76
N VAL A 159 5.22 -9.74 10.38
CA VAL A 159 4.13 -8.90 10.92
C VAL A 159 3.97 -9.09 12.42
N ARG A 160 3.97 -10.34 12.91
CA ARG A 160 3.86 -10.65 14.33
C ARG A 160 5.03 -10.09 15.13
N LYS A 161 6.27 -10.31 14.65
CA LYS A 161 7.47 -9.79 15.33
C LYS A 161 7.52 -8.27 15.28
N PHE A 162 7.17 -7.69 14.15
CA PHE A 162 7.13 -6.23 14.00
C PHE A 162 6.12 -5.59 14.95
N HIS A 163 4.92 -6.18 15.08
CA HIS A 163 3.93 -5.71 16.07
C HIS A 163 4.39 -5.92 17.52
N GLU A 164 5.01 -7.06 17.84
CA GLU A 164 5.58 -7.31 19.18
C GLU A 164 6.52 -6.17 19.60
N VAL A 165 7.37 -5.72 18.67
CA VAL A 165 8.37 -4.70 18.92
C VAL A 165 7.84 -3.28 18.93
N THR A 166 6.96 -2.94 17.97
CA THR A 166 6.54 -1.55 17.72
C THR A 166 5.16 -1.21 18.22
N ARG A 167 4.32 -2.22 18.51
CA ARG A 167 2.89 -2.02 18.79
C ARG A 167 2.21 -1.19 17.69
N MET A 168 2.53 -1.47 16.41
CA MET A 168 1.95 -0.76 15.27
C MET A 168 0.42 -0.81 15.29
N ASP A 169 -0.20 0.32 14.92
CA ASP A 169 -1.65 0.46 14.78
C ASP A 169 -2.13 0.08 13.38
N VAL A 170 -1.27 0.30 12.38
CA VAL A 170 -1.57 0.13 10.95
C VAL A 170 -0.48 -0.72 10.31
N LEU A 171 -0.86 -1.70 9.53
CA LEU A 171 0.02 -2.43 8.60
C LEU A 171 -0.20 -1.85 7.21
N TRP A 172 0.80 -1.17 6.65
CA TRP A 172 0.88 -0.90 5.23
C TRP A 172 1.47 -2.13 4.55
N TYR A 173 0.64 -2.84 3.79
CA TYR A 173 1.02 -4.05 3.08
C TYR A 173 0.97 -3.80 1.58
N GLY A 174 2.12 -3.84 0.91
CA GLY A 174 2.27 -3.57 -0.52
C GLY A 174 2.34 -4.85 -1.32
N ASP A 175 1.42 -4.99 -2.28
CA ASP A 175 1.41 -6.03 -3.29
C ASP A 175 0.63 -5.52 -4.51
N ASP A 176 1.32 -5.18 -5.58
CA ASP A 176 0.73 -4.56 -6.77
C ASP A 176 0.15 -5.62 -7.70
N TRP A 177 -1.19 -5.71 -7.77
CA TRP A 177 -1.90 -6.72 -8.56
C TRP A 177 -2.30 -6.26 -9.96
N GLY A 178 -2.29 -4.95 -10.20
CA GLY A 178 -2.84 -4.35 -11.42
C GLY A 178 -1.84 -3.61 -12.28
N THR A 179 -2.10 -3.64 -13.58
CA THR A 179 -1.52 -2.74 -14.58
C THR A 179 -2.45 -1.53 -14.78
N GLN A 180 -2.12 -0.64 -15.70
CA GLN A 180 -2.99 0.48 -16.08
C GLN A 180 -4.38 0.03 -16.56
N ASN A 181 -4.48 -1.15 -17.17
CA ASN A 181 -5.69 -1.59 -17.85
C ASN A 181 -6.41 -2.77 -17.20
N ASN A 182 -5.66 -3.69 -16.57
CA ASN A 182 -6.17 -4.94 -16.01
C ASN A 182 -5.26 -5.45 -14.89
N LEU A 183 -5.63 -6.58 -14.28
CA LEU A 183 -4.73 -7.38 -13.44
C LEU A 183 -3.57 -7.96 -14.28
N PHE A 184 -2.48 -8.30 -13.61
CA PHE A 184 -1.37 -9.03 -14.23
C PHE A 184 -1.72 -10.46 -14.60
N MET A 185 -2.72 -11.04 -13.94
CA MET A 185 -3.21 -12.40 -14.18
C MET A 185 -4.75 -12.44 -14.19
N SER A 186 -5.35 -13.59 -14.53
CA SER A 186 -6.79 -13.75 -14.44
C SER A 186 -7.28 -13.60 -12.99
N PRO A 187 -8.48 -13.04 -12.76
CA PRO A 187 -9.05 -12.98 -11.42
C PRO A 187 -9.17 -14.36 -10.75
N GLU A 188 -9.37 -15.40 -11.54
CA GLU A 188 -9.47 -16.79 -11.05
C GLU A 188 -8.12 -17.29 -10.54
N THR A 189 -7.04 -17.09 -11.29
CA THR A 189 -5.68 -17.45 -10.87
C THR A 189 -5.30 -16.70 -9.60
N TRP A 190 -5.59 -15.39 -9.53
CA TRP A 190 -5.35 -14.58 -8.35
C TRP A 190 -6.13 -15.10 -7.12
N ARG A 191 -7.43 -15.47 -7.30
CA ARG A 191 -8.27 -16.02 -6.24
C ARG A 191 -7.80 -17.38 -5.76
N THR A 192 -7.26 -18.18 -6.65
CA THR A 192 -6.81 -19.53 -6.33
C THR A 192 -5.45 -19.52 -5.61
N ILE A 193 -4.54 -18.67 -6.04
CA ILE A 193 -3.13 -18.74 -5.59
C ILE A 193 -2.77 -17.59 -4.62
N ILE A 194 -3.15 -16.35 -4.91
CA ILE A 194 -2.74 -15.18 -4.10
C ILE A 194 -3.69 -14.93 -2.92
N LYS A 195 -5.00 -14.88 -3.18
CA LYS A 195 -6.01 -14.54 -2.18
C LYS A 195 -5.92 -15.39 -0.90
N PRO A 196 -5.79 -16.74 -0.93
CA PRO A 196 -5.78 -17.55 0.29
C PRO A 196 -4.63 -17.19 1.22
N HIS A 197 -3.46 -16.94 0.66
CA HIS A 197 -2.25 -16.61 1.41
C HIS A 197 -2.24 -15.16 1.88
N THR A 198 -2.73 -14.21 1.08
CA THR A 198 -2.94 -12.81 1.50
C THR A 198 -3.91 -12.75 2.68
N LYS A 199 -5.00 -13.55 2.61
CA LYS A 199 -5.96 -13.64 3.71
C LYS A 199 -5.30 -14.12 5.02
N ARG A 200 -4.42 -15.12 4.97
CA ARG A 200 -3.67 -15.59 6.16
C ARG A 200 -2.83 -14.47 6.80
N ILE A 201 -2.19 -13.62 5.98
CA ILE A 201 -1.43 -12.47 6.47
C ILE A 201 -2.37 -11.45 7.14
N TYR A 202 -3.53 -11.18 6.53
CA TYR A 202 -4.52 -10.29 7.09
C TYR A 202 -5.11 -10.81 8.40
N ASP A 203 -5.45 -12.10 8.46
CA ASP A 203 -5.96 -12.74 9.67
C ASP A 203 -4.96 -12.60 10.82
N ALA A 204 -3.67 -12.86 10.57
CA ALA A 204 -2.61 -12.68 11.56
C ALA A 204 -2.48 -11.23 12.06
N ALA A 205 -2.65 -10.25 11.18
CA ALA A 205 -2.66 -8.84 11.57
C ALA A 205 -3.93 -8.47 12.36
N LYS A 206 -5.10 -8.97 11.93
CA LYS A 206 -6.39 -8.73 12.61
C LYS A 206 -6.45 -9.35 14.00
N GLU A 207 -5.87 -10.53 14.22
CA GLU A 207 -5.72 -11.16 15.54
C GLU A 207 -4.99 -10.24 16.53
N LEU A 208 -4.11 -9.39 16.03
CA LEU A 208 -3.35 -8.40 16.82
C LEU A 208 -4.04 -7.03 16.91
N GLY A 209 -5.23 -6.87 16.33
CA GLY A 209 -5.98 -5.61 16.31
C GLY A 209 -5.41 -4.55 15.35
N ILE A 210 -4.62 -4.95 14.36
CA ILE A 210 -3.96 -4.04 13.42
C ILE A 210 -4.92 -3.65 12.29
N ILE A 211 -4.94 -2.36 11.94
CA ILE A 211 -5.64 -1.82 10.78
C ILE A 211 -4.86 -2.19 9.52
N ILE A 212 -5.50 -2.78 8.51
CA ILE A 212 -4.86 -3.17 7.26
C ILE A 212 -5.03 -2.07 6.23
N ASN A 213 -3.91 -1.48 5.82
CA ASN A 213 -3.80 -0.52 4.73
C ASN A 213 -3.17 -1.24 3.53
N GLN A 214 -4.01 -1.88 2.70
CA GLN A 214 -3.56 -2.56 1.49
C GLN A 214 -3.12 -1.54 0.45
N HIS A 215 -1.87 -1.66 0.02
CA HIS A 215 -1.38 -0.98 -1.15
C HIS A 215 -1.43 -1.92 -2.36
N SER A 216 -2.10 -1.49 -3.39
CA SER A 216 -2.06 -2.13 -4.70
C SER A 216 -2.32 -1.10 -5.79
N CYS A 217 -1.32 -0.88 -6.62
CA CYS A 217 -1.42 -0.06 -7.81
C CYS A 217 -2.25 -0.74 -8.91
N GLY A 218 -2.60 0.05 -9.92
CA GLY A 218 -3.24 -0.41 -11.13
C GLY A 218 -4.74 -0.60 -11.02
N LYS A 219 -5.29 -1.22 -12.06
CA LYS A 219 -6.72 -1.52 -12.18
C LYS A 219 -7.03 -2.86 -11.52
N ILE A 220 -7.62 -2.81 -10.32
CA ILE A 220 -7.89 -3.98 -9.47
C ILE A 220 -9.39 -4.25 -9.25
N GLU A 221 -10.28 -3.58 -9.99
CA GLU A 221 -11.74 -3.71 -9.84
C GLU A 221 -12.21 -5.17 -9.80
N ALA A 222 -11.60 -6.02 -10.62
CA ALA A 222 -12.00 -7.42 -10.75
C ALA A 222 -11.81 -8.27 -9.48
N VAL A 223 -10.94 -7.83 -8.56
CA VAL A 223 -10.64 -8.48 -7.27
C VAL A 223 -10.91 -7.56 -6.07
N PHE A 224 -11.52 -6.40 -6.29
CA PHE A 224 -11.79 -5.44 -5.23
C PHE A 224 -12.74 -5.99 -4.15
N ALA A 225 -13.79 -6.71 -4.57
CA ALA A 225 -14.70 -7.38 -3.65
C ALA A 225 -13.98 -8.39 -2.76
N ASP A 226 -13.02 -9.13 -3.34
CA ASP A 226 -12.20 -10.11 -2.63
C ASP A 226 -11.30 -9.43 -1.58
N MET A 227 -10.70 -8.29 -1.92
CA MET A 227 -9.88 -7.50 -0.98
C MET A 227 -10.72 -7.04 0.22
N VAL A 228 -11.95 -6.59 -0.02
CA VAL A 228 -12.89 -6.21 1.05
C VAL A 228 -13.27 -7.43 1.90
N GLU A 229 -13.55 -8.56 1.26
CA GLU A 229 -13.91 -9.83 1.95
C GLU A 229 -12.74 -10.34 2.82
N MET A 230 -11.50 -10.22 2.36
CA MET A 230 -10.32 -10.58 3.14
C MET A 230 -10.14 -9.73 4.40
N GLY A 231 -10.72 -8.52 4.45
CA GLY A 231 -10.73 -7.65 5.62
C GLY A 231 -9.77 -6.47 5.56
N ALA A 232 -9.39 -5.98 4.37
CA ALA A 232 -8.68 -4.71 4.24
C ALA A 232 -9.55 -3.55 4.80
N ASP A 233 -8.94 -2.66 5.59
CA ASP A 233 -9.63 -1.49 6.16
C ASP A 233 -9.47 -0.27 5.27
N ILE A 234 -8.33 -0.17 4.59
CA ILE A 234 -7.97 0.93 3.69
C ILE A 234 -7.40 0.33 2.41
N TRP A 235 -7.78 0.89 1.26
CA TRP A 235 -7.08 0.68 -0.01
C TRP A 235 -6.33 1.94 -0.43
N ASN A 236 -5.05 1.79 -0.76
CA ASN A 236 -4.21 2.83 -1.36
C ASN A 236 -3.29 2.23 -2.46
N PRO A 237 -2.80 3.05 -3.40
CA PRO A 237 -3.40 4.33 -3.76
C PRO A 237 -4.64 4.07 -4.61
N CYS A 238 -5.75 4.68 -4.31
CA CYS A 238 -6.93 4.50 -5.14
C CYS A 238 -6.76 5.25 -6.48
N GLN A 239 -6.16 4.57 -7.46
CA GLN A 239 -5.81 5.18 -8.75
C GLN A 239 -7.04 5.38 -9.65
N PRO A 240 -7.14 6.53 -10.36
CA PRO A 240 -8.27 6.86 -11.25
C PRO A 240 -8.44 5.99 -12.49
N CYS A 241 -7.57 5.04 -12.76
CA CYS A 241 -7.80 3.99 -13.76
C CYS A 241 -8.93 3.02 -13.35
N ASN A 242 -9.33 3.06 -12.08
CA ASN A 242 -10.52 2.37 -11.55
C ASN A 242 -11.72 3.33 -11.50
N ASP A 243 -12.94 2.79 -11.60
CA ASP A 243 -14.15 3.58 -11.34
C ASP A 243 -14.33 3.83 -9.85
N LEU A 244 -13.64 4.87 -9.35
CA LEU A 244 -13.64 5.21 -7.93
C LEU A 244 -15.03 5.55 -7.40
N ALA A 245 -15.91 6.14 -8.23
CA ALA A 245 -17.28 6.48 -7.83
C ALA A 245 -18.11 5.22 -7.59
N GLU A 246 -18.02 4.27 -8.51
CA GLU A 246 -18.77 3.02 -8.39
C GLU A 246 -18.21 2.15 -7.26
N LEU A 247 -16.87 2.05 -7.12
CA LEU A 247 -16.25 1.35 -5.99
C LEU A 247 -16.64 1.97 -4.65
N LYS A 248 -16.65 3.30 -4.55
CA LYS A 248 -17.10 3.99 -3.33
C LYS A 248 -18.56 3.73 -3.02
N LYS A 249 -19.42 3.74 -4.03
CA LYS A 249 -20.84 3.46 -3.88
C LYS A 249 -21.10 2.03 -3.38
N GLN A 250 -20.38 1.04 -3.95
CA GLN A 250 -20.56 -0.37 -3.62
C GLN A 250 -19.93 -0.77 -2.27
N TYR A 251 -18.74 -0.25 -1.97
CA TYR A 251 -17.90 -0.74 -0.86
C TYR A 251 -17.58 0.32 0.19
N GLY A 252 -17.99 1.58 0.00
CA GLY A 252 -17.62 2.69 0.88
C GLY A 252 -18.07 2.57 2.32
N GLU A 253 -19.01 1.67 2.64
CA GLU A 253 -19.41 1.35 4.01
C GLU A 253 -18.50 0.28 4.66
N LYS A 254 -17.69 -0.42 3.86
CA LYS A 254 -16.86 -1.55 4.31
C LYS A 254 -15.37 -1.23 4.34
N ILE A 255 -14.88 -0.45 3.37
CA ILE A 255 -13.47 -0.10 3.21
C ILE A 255 -13.29 1.40 3.04
N SER A 256 -12.16 1.93 3.45
CA SER A 256 -11.76 3.33 3.24
C SER A 256 -10.79 3.44 2.08
N PHE A 257 -10.81 4.59 1.41
CA PHE A 257 -10.06 4.88 0.20
C PHE A 257 -9.01 5.96 0.50
N CYS A 258 -7.75 5.68 0.21
CA CYS A 258 -6.65 6.64 0.37
C CYS A 258 -5.98 6.88 -0.97
N GLY A 259 -5.91 8.13 -1.43
CA GLY A 259 -5.37 8.47 -2.74
C GLY A 259 -6.36 9.23 -3.61
N GLY A 260 -6.48 8.82 -4.86
CA GLY A 260 -7.49 9.28 -5.81
C GLY A 260 -7.15 10.55 -6.57
N ILE A 261 -6.33 11.47 -6.04
CA ILE A 261 -5.91 12.67 -6.76
C ILE A 261 -4.98 12.24 -7.89
N ASP A 262 -5.37 12.53 -9.13
CA ASP A 262 -4.72 12.00 -10.32
C ASP A 262 -3.28 12.47 -10.47
N SER A 263 -2.38 11.53 -10.24
CA SER A 263 -0.93 11.75 -10.36
C SER A 263 -0.44 11.74 -11.80
N GLN A 264 -1.09 10.97 -12.67
CA GLN A 264 -0.63 10.74 -14.04
C GLN A 264 -1.10 11.87 -14.98
N PHE A 265 -2.41 12.15 -14.98
CA PHE A 265 -3.01 13.06 -15.95
C PHE A 265 -3.24 14.48 -15.41
N VAL A 266 -3.03 14.70 -14.10
CA VAL A 266 -3.11 16.02 -13.47
C VAL A 266 -1.77 16.42 -12.88
N LEU A 267 -1.33 15.83 -11.77
CA LEU A 267 -0.12 16.31 -11.07
C LEU A 267 1.17 16.18 -11.89
N GLY A 268 1.33 15.08 -12.65
CA GLY A 268 2.49 14.82 -13.49
C GLY A 268 2.39 15.39 -14.93
N ARG A 269 1.25 15.97 -15.29
CA ARG A 269 1.04 16.49 -16.63
C ARG A 269 1.82 17.78 -16.86
N LYS A 270 2.61 17.81 -17.93
CA LYS A 270 3.34 19.03 -18.33
C LYS A 270 2.38 20.21 -18.56
N GLY A 271 2.67 21.34 -17.94
CA GLY A 271 1.91 22.58 -18.10
C GLY A 271 0.60 22.64 -17.32
N VAL A 272 0.34 21.73 -16.40
CA VAL A 272 -0.80 21.80 -15.50
C VAL A 272 -0.72 23.06 -14.62
N THR A 273 -1.86 23.64 -14.34
CA THR A 273 -1.98 24.82 -13.49
C THR A 273 -2.44 24.46 -12.09
N THR A 274 -2.15 25.32 -11.10
CA THR A 274 -2.66 25.16 -9.73
C THR A 274 -4.19 25.18 -9.66
N ALA A 275 -4.87 25.86 -10.57
CA ALA A 275 -6.33 25.89 -10.67
C ALA A 275 -6.90 24.53 -11.07
N GLU A 276 -6.25 23.84 -12.02
CA GLU A 276 -6.64 22.48 -12.43
C GLU A 276 -6.42 21.49 -11.31
N VAL A 277 -5.30 21.58 -10.58
CA VAL A 277 -5.05 20.74 -9.39
C VAL A 277 -6.13 20.94 -8.32
N ARG A 278 -6.52 22.19 -8.03
CA ARG A 278 -7.60 22.46 -7.07
C ARG A 278 -8.95 21.90 -7.56
N THR A 279 -9.20 21.94 -8.84
CA THR A 279 -10.43 21.37 -9.43
C THR A 279 -10.45 19.84 -9.26
N GLU A 280 -9.32 19.18 -9.52
CA GLU A 280 -9.18 17.74 -9.31
C GLU A 280 -9.39 17.36 -7.83
N VAL A 281 -8.78 18.07 -6.88
CA VAL A 281 -8.98 17.84 -5.45
C VAL A 281 -10.46 17.91 -5.08
N ARG A 282 -11.18 18.95 -5.52
CA ARG A 282 -12.63 19.09 -5.27
C ARG A 282 -13.43 17.96 -5.90
N LEU A 283 -13.09 17.58 -7.13
CA LEU A 283 -13.72 16.45 -7.81
C LEU A 283 -13.61 15.17 -6.94
N ARG A 284 -12.43 14.83 -6.49
CA ARG A 284 -12.22 13.61 -5.71
C ARG A 284 -12.88 13.67 -4.33
N ILE A 285 -12.83 14.80 -3.65
CA ILE A 285 -13.53 14.98 -2.37
C ILE A 285 -15.04 14.82 -2.56
N ASN A 286 -15.63 15.46 -3.58
CA ASN A 286 -17.07 15.33 -3.86
C ASN A 286 -17.48 13.90 -4.24
N GLN A 287 -16.61 13.20 -4.96
CA GLN A 287 -16.84 11.83 -5.41
C GLN A 287 -16.74 10.81 -4.27
N MET A 288 -15.75 10.98 -3.36
CA MET A 288 -15.31 9.94 -2.45
C MET A 288 -15.64 10.20 -0.98
N ALA A 289 -15.83 11.46 -0.56
CA ALA A 289 -15.85 11.76 0.87
C ALA A 289 -17.22 11.56 1.54
N LYS A 290 -18.32 11.55 0.78
CA LYS A 290 -19.67 11.37 1.34
C LYS A 290 -19.75 10.08 2.18
N GLY A 291 -20.23 10.21 3.42
CA GLY A 291 -20.34 9.09 4.36
C GLY A 291 -19.02 8.75 5.10
N GLY A 292 -17.95 9.54 4.94
CA GLY A 292 -16.62 9.22 5.49
C GLY A 292 -15.82 8.26 4.63
N GLY A 293 -14.72 7.72 5.17
CA GLY A 293 -13.92 6.69 4.51
C GLY A 293 -13.12 7.17 3.30
N TYR A 294 -12.80 8.48 3.22
CA TYR A 294 -11.91 9.02 2.19
C TYR A 294 -10.76 9.82 2.80
N ILE A 295 -9.56 9.48 2.42
CA ILE A 295 -8.28 10.11 2.79
C ILE A 295 -7.68 10.68 1.51
N ALA A 296 -7.71 11.99 1.35
CA ALA A 296 -7.26 12.63 0.12
C ALA A 296 -5.74 12.65 0.02
N SER A 297 -5.19 12.08 -1.04
CA SER A 297 -3.75 12.12 -1.34
C SER A 297 -3.51 11.88 -2.84
N PRO A 298 -2.28 12.12 -3.34
CA PRO A 298 -1.92 11.71 -4.69
C PRO A 298 -2.12 10.20 -4.88
N SER A 299 -2.47 9.79 -6.08
CA SER A 299 -2.61 8.37 -6.44
C SER A 299 -1.27 7.69 -6.76
N HIS A 300 -0.16 8.43 -6.73
CA HIS A 300 1.20 7.90 -6.86
C HIS A 300 2.22 8.87 -6.25
N GLY A 301 3.30 8.35 -5.69
CA GLY A 301 4.37 9.15 -5.08
C GLY A 301 5.51 9.42 -6.05
N VAL A 302 5.41 10.47 -6.85
CA VAL A 302 6.50 10.94 -7.74
C VAL A 302 6.93 12.35 -7.35
N PRO A 303 8.12 12.82 -7.74
CA PRO A 303 8.52 14.20 -7.53
C PRO A 303 7.65 15.12 -8.39
N TYR A 304 6.79 15.89 -7.75
CA TYR A 304 5.95 16.90 -8.41
C TYR A 304 6.50 18.29 -8.22
N ASP A 305 6.08 19.24 -9.09
CA ASP A 305 6.33 20.67 -8.84
C ASP A 305 5.74 21.07 -7.47
N GLN A 306 6.58 21.66 -6.61
CA GLN A 306 6.20 22.04 -5.25
C GLN A 306 4.97 22.95 -5.23
N LYS A 307 4.80 23.84 -6.23
CA LYS A 307 3.62 24.71 -6.33
C LYS A 307 2.33 23.95 -6.52
N LEU A 308 2.38 22.80 -7.25
CA LEU A 308 1.22 21.94 -7.45
C LEU A 308 0.88 21.18 -6.17
N ILE A 309 1.89 20.69 -5.45
CA ILE A 309 1.72 20.05 -4.15
C ILE A 309 1.15 21.03 -3.12
N ASP A 310 1.66 22.26 -3.07
CA ASP A 310 1.16 23.28 -2.17
C ASP A 310 -0.31 23.64 -2.49
N ALA A 311 -0.67 23.73 -3.76
CA ALA A 311 -2.05 24.00 -4.20
C ALA A 311 -2.98 22.82 -3.83
N MET A 312 -2.52 21.59 -3.98
CA MET A 312 -3.25 20.39 -3.59
C MET A 312 -3.49 20.38 -2.08
N ASN A 313 -2.42 20.51 -1.28
CA ASN A 313 -2.50 20.49 0.19
C ASN A 313 -3.39 21.62 0.73
N ASP A 314 -3.26 22.84 0.17
CA ASP A 314 -4.09 23.98 0.52
C ASP A 314 -5.57 23.70 0.22
N GLU A 315 -5.88 23.12 -0.93
CA GLU A 315 -7.26 22.81 -1.31
C GLU A 315 -7.86 21.70 -0.44
N ILE A 316 -7.11 20.63 -0.15
CA ILE A 316 -7.55 19.58 0.79
C ILE A 316 -7.84 20.23 2.15
N SER A 317 -6.95 21.09 2.63
CA SER A 317 -7.07 21.75 3.93
C SER A 317 -8.23 22.74 4.00
N ASN A 318 -8.56 23.44 2.89
CA ASN A 318 -9.61 24.45 2.86
C ASN A 318 -10.98 23.87 2.48
N TYR A 319 -11.04 23.09 1.39
CA TYR A 319 -12.28 22.51 0.89
C TYR A 319 -12.68 21.26 1.70
N GLY A 320 -11.73 20.35 1.92
CA GLY A 320 -11.97 19.12 2.67
C GLY A 320 -12.36 19.37 4.12
N ARG A 321 -11.85 20.45 4.74
CA ARG A 321 -12.21 20.81 6.11
C ARG A 321 -13.67 21.29 6.27
N LYS A 322 -14.26 21.74 5.21
CA LYS A 322 -15.65 22.26 5.21
C LYS A 322 -16.65 21.24 4.70
N PHE A 323 -16.19 20.13 4.15
CA PHE A 323 -17.04 19.19 3.41
C PHE A 323 -18.15 18.56 4.25
N TYR A 324 -17.90 18.27 5.53
CA TYR A 324 -18.86 17.65 6.45
C TYR A 324 -19.65 18.67 7.30
N ARG A 325 -19.47 19.97 7.05
CA ARG A 325 -20.14 21.05 7.79
C ARG A 325 -21.36 21.61 6.99
#